data_54574a0658d37c41c01179b291606693
#
_entry.id   54574a0658d37c41c01179b291606693
#
_cell.length_a   1.000
_cell.length_b   1.000
_cell.length_c   1.000
_cell.angle_alpha   90.00
_cell.angle_beta   90.00
_cell.angle_gamma   90.00
#
_symmetry.space_group_name_H-M   'P 1'
#
loop_
_entity.id
_entity.type
_entity.pdbx_description
1 polymer ?
#
loop_
_entity_poly.entity_id
_entity_poly.type
_entity_poly.pdbx_seq_one_letter_code
_entity_poly.pdbx_strand_id
1 'polypeptide(L)'
;MSLKSVVCRGVLLVCGLSLLGCAGHHNSDQALQQAGTDFQSVKEDTNVLRIAPKDVIRAGESLARADRLSSFWGSGEDVAHYAYLSQRYSEIAREHTQQVLNEERAAKLELERQRLQLALREAKLLSVQQQGQWLEEQIISLATTQTDRGLVMTLGDVLFDTGEADLKNAANRTVLKLVQFLQLNPKRVVRIEGYTDSTGGKEDNLLLSRARAQAVADTLIDLGIDEKRIQVEGYGDQYPVDVNATERGRAQNRRVEIVFSDDKGQLGAVR
;
A
#
# COMPACT_ATOMS: atom_id res chain seq x y z
N MET A 1 -38.02 20.71 53.28
CA MET A 1 -38.45 21.00 54.67
C MET A 1 -37.24 20.74 55.54
N SER A 2 -36.70 21.73 55.96
CA SER A 2 -36.59 22.46 57.25
C SER A 2 -35.31 21.98 57.96
N LEU A 3 -34.32 22.76 58.09
CA LEU A 3 -34.02 24.05 58.72
C LEU A 3 -33.57 23.90 60.18
N LYS A 4 -32.44 24.57 60.47
CA LYS A 4 -32.03 25.19 61.76
C LYS A 4 -31.26 24.29 62.73
N SER A 5 -30.31 24.73 63.43
CA SER A 5 -29.68 26.03 63.76
C SER A 5 -28.50 25.75 64.70
N VAL A 6 -27.36 26.32 64.54
CA VAL A 6 -26.86 27.57 65.16
C VAL A 6 -26.50 27.46 66.66
N VAL A 7 -25.24 27.95 66.93
CA VAL A 7 -24.80 28.67 68.17
C VAL A 7 -24.20 27.76 69.25
N CYS A 8 -23.09 28.02 69.88
CA CYS A 8 -22.29 29.24 70.16
C CYS A 8 -21.04 28.90 70.97
N ARG A 9 -19.99 29.63 70.78
CA ARG A 9 -19.05 30.21 71.71
C ARG A 9 -18.42 29.39 72.85
N GLY A 10 -17.10 29.47 72.87
CA GLY A 10 -16.27 29.31 74.04
C GLY A 10 -14.79 29.57 73.74
N VAL A 11 -14.39 30.78 73.90
CA VAL A 11 -13.01 31.26 73.90
C VAL A 11 -12.28 30.63 75.09
N LEU A 12 -11.12 30.06 74.87
CA LEU A 12 -10.03 29.98 75.84
C LEU A 12 -8.69 30.04 75.16
N LEU A 13 -8.10 31.18 75.22
CA LEU A 13 -6.74 31.57 74.87
C LEU A 13 -5.85 31.06 75.96
N VAL A 14 -4.99 30.11 75.69
CA VAL A 14 -3.80 29.83 76.52
C VAL A 14 -2.58 29.69 75.64
N CYS A 15 -1.69 30.59 75.86
CA CYS A 15 -0.31 30.64 75.34
C CYS A 15 0.42 29.31 75.47
N GLY A 16 1.04 28.90 74.40
CA GLY A 16 2.02 27.85 74.33
C GLY A 16 3.03 28.18 73.24
N LEU A 17 3.86 29.21 73.44
CA LEU A 17 5.11 29.36 72.73
C LEU A 17 5.99 28.20 73.07
N SER A 18 6.29 27.36 72.18
CA SER A 18 7.53 26.54 72.06
C SER A 18 7.24 25.23 71.40
N LEU A 19 7.47 25.12 70.08
CA LEU A 19 7.83 23.91 69.30
C LEU A 19 7.93 24.26 67.80
N LEU A 20 8.64 25.36 67.48
CA LEU A 20 8.93 25.72 66.06
C LEU A 20 10.35 25.26 65.63
N GLY A 21 10.97 24.35 66.41
CA GLY A 21 12.36 23.91 66.15
C GLY A 21 12.55 22.57 65.48
N CYS A 22 11.51 21.67 65.33
CA CYS A 22 11.70 20.32 64.85
C CYS A 22 11.13 20.02 63.47
N ALA A 23 10.41 20.94 62.84
CA ALA A 23 9.78 20.66 61.52
C ALA A 23 10.77 20.74 60.33
N GLY A 24 11.86 21.49 60.45
CA GLY A 24 12.84 21.68 59.36
C GLY A 24 13.76 20.48 59.13
N HIS A 25 14.12 19.76 60.22
CA HIS A 25 15.04 18.61 60.13
C HIS A 25 14.35 17.35 59.53
N HIS A 26 13.09 17.14 59.85
CA HIS A 26 12.36 15.98 59.37
C HIS A 26 12.13 16.03 57.85
N ASN A 27 11.91 17.20 57.27
CA ASN A 27 11.72 17.41 55.83
C ASN A 27 13.02 17.20 55.02
N SER A 28 14.18 17.64 55.55
CA SER A 28 15.47 17.44 54.86
C SER A 28 15.90 15.99 54.82
N ASP A 29 15.69 15.22 55.91
CA ASP A 29 16.02 13.80 55.98
C ASP A 29 15.15 12.97 55.04
N GLN A 30 13.87 13.30 54.96
CA GLN A 30 12.96 12.64 54.01
C GLN A 30 13.33 12.92 52.54
N ALA A 31 13.69 14.19 52.23
CA ALA A 31 14.15 14.59 50.89
C ALA A 31 15.46 13.87 50.52
N LEU A 32 16.41 13.75 51.45
CA LEU A 32 17.66 13.03 51.23
C LEU A 32 17.43 11.54 50.98
N GLN A 33 16.56 10.89 51.76
CA GLN A 33 16.20 9.50 51.58
C GLN A 33 15.53 9.23 50.22
N GLN A 34 14.59 10.09 49.81
CA GLN A 34 13.93 10.01 48.52
C GLN A 34 14.94 10.19 47.38
N ALA A 35 15.85 11.19 47.49
CA ALA A 35 16.90 11.40 46.51
C ALA A 35 17.84 10.16 46.37
N GLY A 36 18.13 9.52 47.50
CA GLY A 36 18.91 8.28 47.52
C GLY A 36 18.22 7.12 46.74
N THR A 37 16.93 6.92 46.98
CA THR A 37 16.16 5.90 46.26
C THR A 37 16.06 6.18 44.78
N ASP A 38 15.81 7.45 44.40
CA ASP A 38 15.72 7.87 42.98
C ASP A 38 17.05 7.70 42.25
N PHE A 39 18.16 8.12 42.90
CA PHE A 39 19.51 7.92 42.37
C PHE A 39 19.86 6.42 42.20
N GLN A 40 19.55 5.61 43.19
CA GLN A 40 19.83 4.17 43.12
C GLN A 40 19.09 3.54 41.91
N SER A 41 17.85 3.89 41.69
CA SER A 41 17.07 3.38 40.56
C SER A 41 17.68 3.72 39.20
N VAL A 42 18.21 4.93 38.99
CA VAL A 42 18.86 5.32 37.73
C VAL A 42 20.27 4.74 37.59
N LYS A 43 20.97 4.53 38.72
CA LYS A 43 22.29 3.91 38.74
C LYS A 43 22.25 2.41 38.41
N GLU A 44 21.15 1.71 38.69
CA GLU A 44 20.97 0.32 38.41
C GLU A 44 20.42 0.06 36.99
N ASP A 45 19.83 1.07 36.34
CA ASP A 45 19.30 0.93 34.99
C ASP A 45 20.41 1.04 33.95
N THR A 46 20.70 -0.08 33.28
CA THR A 46 21.72 -0.18 32.23
C THR A 46 21.45 0.73 31.04
N ASN A 47 20.18 0.99 30.70
CA ASN A 47 19.82 1.90 29.61
C ASN A 47 20.11 3.35 30.00
N VAL A 48 19.80 3.74 31.24
CA VAL A 48 20.10 5.07 31.75
C VAL A 48 21.61 5.30 31.78
N LEU A 49 22.39 4.33 32.27
CA LEU A 49 23.85 4.43 32.25
C LEU A 49 24.44 4.53 30.84
N ARG A 50 23.85 3.86 29.85
CA ARG A 50 24.29 3.92 28.46
C ARG A 50 23.96 5.26 27.79
N ILE A 51 22.77 5.82 28.05
CA ILE A 51 22.23 6.95 27.32
C ILE A 51 22.50 8.28 28.03
N ALA A 52 22.33 8.33 29.33
CA ALA A 52 22.41 9.57 30.14
C ALA A 52 23.47 9.52 31.28
N PRO A 53 24.69 9.01 31.03
CA PRO A 53 25.69 8.83 32.09
C PRO A 53 26.08 10.14 32.79
N LYS A 54 26.08 11.25 32.08
CA LYS A 54 26.42 12.56 32.62
C LYS A 54 25.41 13.05 33.67
N ASP A 55 24.13 12.78 33.45
CA ASP A 55 23.06 13.21 34.35
C ASP A 55 23.02 12.28 35.57
N VAL A 56 23.35 11.01 35.44
CA VAL A 56 23.55 10.10 36.58
C VAL A 56 24.73 10.54 37.45
N ILE A 57 25.84 10.95 36.84
CA ILE A 57 27.01 11.49 37.59
C ILE A 57 26.59 12.74 38.36
N ARG A 58 25.90 13.71 37.75
CA ARG A 58 25.43 14.94 38.42
C ARG A 58 24.47 14.64 39.57
N ALA A 59 23.57 13.66 39.39
CA ALA A 59 22.67 13.21 40.43
C ALA A 59 23.46 12.66 41.63
N GLY A 60 24.44 11.80 41.36
CA GLY A 60 25.31 11.23 42.42
C GLY A 60 26.17 12.27 43.14
N GLU A 61 26.75 13.24 42.42
CA GLU A 61 27.52 14.33 43.00
C GLU A 61 26.64 15.21 43.91
N SER A 62 25.41 15.52 43.46
CA SER A 62 24.45 16.29 44.24
C SER A 62 24.02 15.54 45.50
N LEU A 63 23.73 14.25 45.40
CA LEU A 63 23.39 13.38 46.54
C LEU A 63 24.53 13.32 47.55
N ALA A 64 25.74 13.06 47.08
CA ALA A 64 26.92 13.00 47.95
C ALA A 64 27.20 14.35 48.66
N ARG A 65 26.81 15.46 48.06
CA ARG A 65 26.92 16.79 48.69
C ARG A 65 25.84 16.99 49.75
N ALA A 66 24.59 16.58 49.45
CA ALA A 66 23.50 16.61 50.43
C ALA A 66 23.84 15.75 51.68
N ASP A 67 24.35 14.55 51.44
CA ASP A 67 24.74 13.61 52.47
C ASP A 67 25.85 14.19 53.38
N ARG A 68 26.89 14.80 52.81
CA ARG A 68 27.93 15.47 53.59
C ARG A 68 27.40 16.63 54.44
N LEU A 69 26.45 17.39 53.90
CA LEU A 69 25.87 18.55 54.62
C LEU A 69 24.92 18.12 55.75
N SER A 70 24.30 16.96 55.64
CA SER A 70 23.37 16.42 56.66
C SER A 70 24.03 16.23 58.02
N SER A 71 25.36 16.08 58.07
CA SER A 71 26.12 15.96 59.31
C SER A 71 26.35 17.31 60.06
N PHE A 72 26.02 18.45 59.42
CA PHE A 72 26.24 19.76 60.03
C PHE A 72 24.93 20.35 60.56
N TRP A 73 25.00 20.91 61.79
CA TRP A 73 23.84 21.55 62.39
C TRP A 73 23.47 22.86 61.67
N GLY A 74 22.18 23.03 61.32
CA GLY A 74 21.71 24.25 60.64
C GLY A 74 21.73 24.18 59.12
N SER A 75 22.19 23.05 58.49
CA SER A 75 22.33 22.89 57.03
C SER A 75 21.09 22.35 56.36
N GLY A 76 19.92 22.28 57.01
CA GLY A 76 18.71 21.64 56.49
C GLY A 76 18.23 22.18 55.15
N GLU A 77 18.34 23.48 54.89
CA GLU A 77 17.98 24.11 53.61
C GLU A 77 18.95 23.69 52.49
N ASP A 78 20.25 23.65 52.77
CA ASP A 78 21.26 23.20 51.80
C ASP A 78 21.11 21.71 51.50
N VAL A 79 20.84 20.88 52.50
CA VAL A 79 20.54 19.42 52.31
C VAL A 79 19.32 19.26 51.40
N ALA A 80 18.22 19.97 51.68
CA ALA A 80 17.02 19.89 50.86
C ALA A 80 17.28 20.36 49.41
N HIS A 81 18.07 21.41 49.22
CA HIS A 81 18.44 21.92 47.90
C HIS A 81 19.23 20.88 47.08
N TYR A 82 20.30 20.31 47.66
CA TYR A 82 21.10 19.31 46.93
C TYR A 82 20.38 17.97 46.77
N ALA A 83 19.53 17.55 47.69
CA ALA A 83 18.63 16.43 47.52
C ALA A 83 17.68 16.66 46.35
N TYR A 84 17.06 17.83 46.27
CA TYR A 84 16.22 18.23 45.12
C TYR A 84 16.99 18.19 43.79
N LEU A 85 18.21 18.72 43.73
CA LEU A 85 19.04 18.65 42.53
C LEU A 85 19.34 17.21 42.11
N SER A 86 19.63 16.33 43.05
CA SER A 86 19.83 14.90 42.76
C SER A 86 18.60 14.25 42.18
N GLN A 87 17.41 14.51 42.73
CA GLN A 87 16.13 14.03 42.19
C GLN A 87 15.89 14.53 40.77
N ARG A 88 16.10 15.85 40.53
CA ARG A 88 15.90 16.42 39.19
C ARG A 88 16.86 15.85 38.15
N TYR A 89 18.13 15.66 38.48
CA TYR A 89 19.08 15.01 37.55
C TYR A 89 18.75 13.55 37.33
N SER A 90 18.23 12.83 38.32
CA SER A 90 17.75 11.46 38.16
C SER A 90 16.52 11.40 37.24
N GLU A 91 15.59 12.35 37.38
CA GLU A 91 14.42 12.48 36.52
C GLU A 91 14.82 12.81 35.07
N ILE A 92 15.69 13.79 34.87
CA ILE A 92 16.24 14.16 33.55
C ILE A 92 16.91 12.95 32.89
N ALA A 93 17.69 12.18 33.64
CA ALA A 93 18.33 10.98 33.13
C ALA A 93 17.32 9.96 32.65
N ARG A 94 16.21 9.73 33.36
CA ARG A 94 15.11 8.82 32.95
C ARG A 94 14.39 9.34 31.72
N GLU A 95 14.00 10.62 31.70
CA GLU A 95 13.27 11.23 30.59
C GLU A 95 14.11 11.20 29.30
N HIS A 96 15.38 11.61 29.38
CA HIS A 96 16.29 11.56 28.25
C HIS A 96 16.45 10.12 27.72
N THR A 97 16.61 9.15 28.61
CA THR A 97 16.69 7.74 28.25
C THR A 97 15.42 7.27 27.56
N GLN A 98 14.26 7.61 28.11
CA GLN A 98 12.97 7.23 27.52
C GLN A 98 12.77 7.84 26.14
N GLN A 99 13.16 9.10 25.95
CA GLN A 99 13.11 9.76 24.65
C GLN A 99 13.97 9.03 23.62
N VAL A 100 15.25 8.77 23.91
CA VAL A 100 16.16 8.08 22.99
C VAL A 100 15.68 6.67 22.67
N LEU A 101 15.20 5.91 23.67
CA LEU A 101 14.62 4.58 23.42
C LEU A 101 13.37 4.61 22.55
N ASN A 102 12.54 5.64 22.69
CA ASN A 102 11.37 5.81 21.84
C ASN A 102 11.77 6.17 20.41
N GLU A 103 12.79 7.01 20.22
CA GLU A 103 13.36 7.33 18.90
C GLU A 103 13.97 6.09 18.23
N GLU A 104 14.75 5.29 18.97
CA GLU A 104 15.29 4.01 18.48
C GLU A 104 14.18 3.04 18.05
N ARG A 105 13.09 2.94 18.84
CA ARG A 105 11.91 2.10 18.51
C ARG A 105 11.18 2.63 17.28
N ALA A 106 10.96 3.94 17.19
CA ALA A 106 10.30 4.57 16.05
C ALA A 106 11.10 4.34 14.75
N ALA A 107 12.42 4.52 14.79
CA ALA A 107 13.30 4.25 13.65
C ALA A 107 13.25 2.77 13.21
N LYS A 108 13.23 1.83 14.16
CA LYS A 108 13.12 0.40 13.88
C LYS A 108 11.78 0.06 13.22
N LEU A 109 10.68 0.59 13.76
CA LEU A 109 9.34 0.37 13.20
C LEU A 109 9.20 0.98 11.79
N GLU A 110 9.78 2.15 11.55
CA GLU A 110 9.77 2.75 10.22
C GLU A 110 10.55 1.91 9.20
N LEU A 111 11.71 1.38 9.58
CA LEU A 111 12.47 0.46 8.73
C LEU A 111 11.68 -0.82 8.41
N GLU A 112 11.01 -1.39 9.39
CA GLU A 112 10.17 -2.58 9.21
C GLU A 112 8.99 -2.27 8.28
N ARG A 113 8.34 -1.12 8.46
CA ARG A 113 7.28 -0.64 7.57
C ARG A 113 7.74 -0.52 6.12
N GLN A 114 8.92 0.05 5.90
CA GLN A 114 9.49 0.19 4.54
C GLN A 114 9.78 -1.17 3.91
N ARG A 115 10.32 -2.13 4.68
CA ARG A 115 10.55 -3.51 4.21
C ARG A 115 9.25 -4.20 3.81
N LEU A 116 8.20 -4.08 4.62
CA LEU A 116 6.88 -4.63 4.31
C LEU A 116 6.26 -3.99 3.07
N GLN A 117 6.41 -2.68 2.89
CA GLN A 117 5.93 -1.99 1.70
C GLN A 117 6.65 -2.45 0.43
N LEU A 118 7.97 -2.67 0.49
CA LEU A 118 8.74 -3.22 -0.63
C LEU A 118 8.27 -4.64 -0.96
N ALA A 119 8.17 -5.52 0.03
CA ALA A 119 7.70 -6.89 -0.17
C ALA A 119 6.28 -6.94 -0.78
N LEU A 120 5.38 -6.06 -0.33
CA LEU A 120 4.04 -5.95 -0.90
C LEU A 120 4.06 -5.50 -2.37
N ARG A 121 4.92 -4.54 -2.72
CA ARG A 121 5.08 -4.09 -4.12
C ARG A 121 5.64 -5.21 -5.00
N GLU A 122 6.63 -5.94 -4.54
CA GLU A 122 7.21 -7.09 -5.25
C GLU A 122 6.17 -8.20 -5.45
N ALA A 123 5.43 -8.56 -4.41
CA ALA A 123 4.35 -9.55 -4.51
C ALA A 123 3.26 -9.13 -5.51
N LYS A 124 2.90 -7.84 -5.53
CA LYS A 124 1.93 -7.30 -6.49
C LYS A 124 2.46 -7.36 -7.92
N LEU A 125 3.73 -7.02 -8.14
CA LEU A 125 4.36 -7.13 -9.47
C LEU A 125 4.36 -8.57 -9.97
N LEU A 126 4.76 -9.53 -9.10
CA LEU A 126 4.73 -10.95 -9.43
C LEU A 126 3.32 -11.45 -9.77
N SER A 127 2.30 -11.02 -9.01
CA SER A 127 0.92 -11.42 -9.28
C SER A 127 0.41 -10.89 -10.62
N VAL A 128 0.73 -9.64 -10.97
CA VAL A 128 0.37 -9.05 -12.27
C VAL A 128 1.09 -9.78 -13.42
N GLN A 129 2.36 -10.11 -13.23
CA GLN A 129 3.13 -10.85 -14.23
C GLN A 129 2.57 -12.27 -14.44
N GLN A 130 2.24 -12.98 -13.37
CA GLN A 130 1.61 -14.32 -13.46
C GLN A 130 0.23 -14.25 -14.14
N GLN A 131 -0.59 -13.24 -13.82
CA GLN A 131 -1.87 -13.02 -14.49
C GLN A 131 -1.68 -12.74 -15.99
N GLY A 132 -0.66 -11.95 -16.33
CA GLY A 132 -0.31 -11.68 -17.73
C GLY A 132 0.06 -12.95 -18.51
N GLN A 133 0.94 -13.77 -17.94
CA GLN A 133 1.35 -15.06 -18.53
C GLN A 133 0.16 -16.02 -18.68
N TRP A 134 -0.66 -16.14 -17.65
CA TRP A 134 -1.85 -17.00 -17.70
C TRP A 134 -2.85 -16.56 -18.78
N LEU A 135 -3.07 -15.25 -18.96
CA LEU A 135 -3.92 -14.70 -20.02
C LEU A 135 -3.31 -14.90 -21.39
N GLU A 136 -1.99 -14.77 -21.52
CA GLU A 136 -1.29 -15.05 -22.77
C GLU A 136 -1.43 -16.52 -23.18
N GLU A 137 -1.24 -17.46 -22.26
CA GLU A 137 -1.49 -18.89 -22.49
C GLU A 137 -2.95 -19.17 -22.89
N GLN A 138 -3.91 -18.50 -22.23
CA GLN A 138 -5.33 -18.61 -22.58
C GLN A 138 -5.63 -18.11 -24.00
N ILE A 139 -5.02 -17.00 -24.43
CA ILE A 139 -5.20 -16.49 -25.80
C ILE A 139 -4.50 -17.36 -26.82
N ILE A 140 -3.30 -17.86 -26.53
CA ILE A 140 -2.61 -18.84 -27.37
C ILE A 140 -3.47 -20.12 -27.53
N SER A 141 -4.15 -20.57 -26.47
CA SER A 141 -5.07 -21.73 -26.57
C SER A 141 -6.35 -21.44 -27.36
N LEU A 142 -6.76 -20.17 -27.45
CA LEU A 142 -7.90 -19.73 -28.28
C LEU A 142 -7.47 -19.37 -29.71
N ALA A 143 -6.21 -18.98 -29.89
CA ALA A 143 -5.61 -18.64 -31.16
C ALA A 143 -5.20 -19.96 -31.88
N THR A 144 -5.87 -20.31 -32.88
CA THR A 144 -5.75 -21.62 -33.55
C THR A 144 -4.51 -21.76 -34.40
N THR A 145 -3.77 -20.70 -34.74
CA THR A 145 -2.64 -20.86 -35.70
C THR A 145 -1.58 -19.75 -35.53
N GLN A 146 -0.34 -20.16 -35.35
CA GLN A 146 0.80 -19.28 -35.59
C GLN A 146 1.08 -19.27 -37.09
N THR A 147 0.99 -18.12 -37.71
CA THR A 147 1.18 -17.92 -39.15
C THR A 147 2.37 -16.98 -39.38
N ASP A 148 2.80 -16.84 -40.63
CA ASP A 148 3.81 -15.85 -41.03
C ASP A 148 3.37 -14.41 -40.72
N ARG A 149 2.07 -14.19 -40.50
CA ARG A 149 1.50 -12.88 -40.06
C ARG A 149 1.59 -12.63 -38.56
N GLY A 150 2.01 -13.60 -37.78
CA GLY A 150 2.04 -13.58 -36.30
C GLY A 150 0.98 -14.52 -35.70
N LEU A 151 0.67 -14.29 -34.45
CA LEU A 151 -0.38 -15.00 -33.74
C LEU A 151 -1.77 -14.54 -34.24
N VAL A 152 -2.60 -15.46 -34.73
CA VAL A 152 -3.91 -15.17 -35.29
C VAL A 152 -4.99 -15.85 -34.46
N MET A 153 -5.92 -15.08 -33.92
CA MET A 153 -7.14 -15.56 -33.29
C MET A 153 -8.30 -15.50 -34.30
N THR A 154 -8.95 -16.61 -34.56
CA THR A 154 -10.11 -16.66 -35.43
C THR A 154 -11.40 -16.64 -34.64
N LEU A 155 -12.24 -15.67 -34.92
CA LEU A 155 -13.58 -15.52 -34.39
C LEU A 155 -14.58 -15.92 -35.52
N GLY A 156 -15.19 -17.06 -35.33
CA GLY A 156 -16.11 -17.59 -36.37
C GLY A 156 -17.47 -16.90 -36.39
N ASP A 157 -18.38 -17.46 -37.19
CA ASP A 157 -19.75 -17.00 -37.50
C ASP A 157 -20.66 -16.79 -36.25
N VAL A 158 -20.24 -17.29 -35.07
CA VAL A 158 -20.99 -17.18 -33.82
C VAL A 158 -21.11 -15.71 -33.33
N LEU A 159 -20.29 -14.80 -33.85
CA LEU A 159 -20.25 -13.41 -33.42
C LEU A 159 -21.29 -12.49 -34.04
N PHE A 160 -21.79 -12.86 -35.25
CA PHE A 160 -22.68 -12.03 -36.04
C PHE A 160 -23.90 -12.83 -36.54
N ASP A 161 -25.00 -12.16 -36.79
CA ASP A 161 -26.08 -12.76 -37.57
C ASP A 161 -25.78 -12.71 -39.08
N THR A 162 -26.45 -13.59 -39.84
CA THR A 162 -26.20 -13.68 -41.29
C THR A 162 -26.57 -12.38 -41.98
N GLY A 163 -25.59 -11.76 -42.66
CA GLY A 163 -25.76 -10.48 -43.32
C GLY A 163 -25.64 -9.25 -42.42
N GLU A 164 -25.44 -9.43 -41.13
CA GLU A 164 -25.33 -8.33 -40.16
C GLU A 164 -23.88 -8.13 -39.69
N ALA A 165 -23.62 -6.91 -39.21
CA ALA A 165 -22.34 -6.53 -38.63
C ALA A 165 -22.43 -6.27 -37.12
N ASP A 166 -23.61 -6.40 -36.49
CA ASP A 166 -23.81 -6.21 -35.07
C ASP A 166 -23.34 -7.44 -34.27
N LEU A 167 -22.56 -7.17 -33.23
CA LEU A 167 -21.99 -8.21 -32.35
C LEU A 167 -23.06 -8.81 -31.43
N LYS A 168 -23.15 -10.12 -31.44
CA LYS A 168 -24.02 -10.89 -30.53
C LYS A 168 -23.49 -10.83 -29.07
N ASN A 169 -24.41 -10.92 -28.13
CA ASN A 169 -24.06 -11.04 -26.70
C ASN A 169 -23.12 -12.23 -26.36
N ALA A 170 -23.14 -13.29 -27.18
CA ALA A 170 -22.24 -14.44 -27.03
C ALA A 170 -20.78 -14.10 -27.29
N ALA A 171 -20.50 -13.06 -28.11
CA ALA A 171 -19.15 -12.55 -28.39
C ALA A 171 -18.48 -11.93 -27.18
N ASN A 172 -19.24 -11.38 -26.23
CA ASN A 172 -18.76 -10.56 -25.12
C ASN A 172 -17.68 -11.25 -24.30
N ARG A 173 -17.78 -12.56 -24.07
CA ARG A 173 -16.82 -13.29 -23.22
C ARG A 173 -15.44 -13.38 -23.88
N THR A 174 -15.37 -13.59 -25.18
CA THR A 174 -14.11 -13.67 -25.94
C THR A 174 -13.49 -12.28 -26.12
N VAL A 175 -14.32 -11.28 -26.41
CA VAL A 175 -13.89 -9.87 -26.52
C VAL A 175 -13.36 -9.35 -25.18
N LEU A 176 -13.99 -9.68 -24.06
CA LEU A 176 -13.50 -9.29 -22.72
C LEU A 176 -12.13 -9.88 -22.41
N LYS A 177 -11.88 -11.15 -22.78
CA LYS A 177 -10.55 -11.76 -22.62
C LYS A 177 -9.49 -11.04 -23.47
N LEU A 178 -9.85 -10.68 -24.70
CA LEU A 178 -9.00 -9.92 -25.61
C LEU A 178 -8.67 -8.54 -25.03
N VAL A 179 -9.66 -7.83 -24.48
CA VAL A 179 -9.46 -6.53 -23.80
C VAL A 179 -8.49 -6.68 -22.62
N GLN A 180 -8.71 -7.66 -21.75
CA GLN A 180 -7.82 -7.90 -20.62
C GLN A 180 -6.38 -8.18 -21.07
N PHE A 181 -6.20 -8.99 -22.09
CA PHE A 181 -4.88 -9.25 -22.66
C PHE A 181 -4.22 -7.98 -23.19
N LEU A 182 -4.93 -7.17 -23.97
CA LEU A 182 -4.40 -5.93 -24.54
C LEU A 182 -4.11 -4.87 -23.46
N GLN A 183 -4.88 -4.82 -22.37
CA GLN A 183 -4.61 -3.94 -21.22
C GLN A 183 -3.35 -4.35 -20.47
N LEU A 184 -3.09 -5.65 -20.32
CA LEU A 184 -1.87 -6.17 -19.68
C LEU A 184 -0.64 -6.06 -20.58
N ASN A 185 -0.83 -5.96 -21.90
CA ASN A 185 0.22 -5.83 -22.90
C ASN A 185 0.12 -4.49 -23.66
N PRO A 186 0.46 -3.34 -23.04
CA PRO A 186 0.18 -2.02 -23.60
C PRO A 186 0.95 -1.70 -24.89
N LYS A 187 2.01 -2.45 -25.20
CA LYS A 187 2.79 -2.28 -26.44
C LYS A 187 2.22 -3.04 -27.63
N ARG A 188 1.39 -4.06 -27.39
CA ARG A 188 0.83 -4.85 -28.48
C ARG A 188 -0.21 -4.07 -29.25
N VAL A 189 -0.17 -4.24 -30.55
CA VAL A 189 -1.11 -3.72 -31.54
C VAL A 189 -1.88 -4.91 -32.15
N VAL A 190 -3.09 -4.71 -32.57
CA VAL A 190 -3.90 -5.72 -33.25
C VAL A 190 -4.37 -5.22 -34.61
N ARG A 191 -4.42 -6.12 -35.58
CA ARG A 191 -5.12 -5.91 -36.84
C ARG A 191 -6.32 -6.83 -36.89
N ILE A 192 -7.50 -6.26 -37.07
CA ILE A 192 -8.78 -6.94 -37.12
C ILE A 192 -9.17 -7.08 -38.60
N GLU A 193 -9.23 -8.30 -39.06
CA GLU A 193 -9.45 -8.63 -40.47
C GLU A 193 -10.82 -9.35 -40.66
N GLY A 194 -11.74 -8.74 -41.38
CA GLY A 194 -13.05 -9.33 -41.67
C GLY A 194 -13.08 -10.08 -42.97
N TYR A 195 -13.84 -11.20 -43.00
CA TYR A 195 -14.03 -12.05 -44.16
C TYR A 195 -15.51 -12.44 -44.31
N THR A 196 -15.93 -12.71 -45.55
CA THR A 196 -17.26 -13.23 -45.89
C THR A 196 -17.15 -14.58 -46.60
N ASP A 197 -18.27 -15.26 -46.81
CA ASP A 197 -18.39 -16.31 -47.82
C ASP A 197 -18.57 -15.71 -49.23
N SER A 198 -18.66 -16.54 -50.26
CA SER A 198 -18.81 -16.09 -51.63
C SER A 198 -20.25 -15.73 -52.04
N THR A 199 -21.17 -15.62 -51.09
CA THR A 199 -22.57 -15.27 -51.37
C THR A 199 -22.71 -13.76 -51.53
N GLY A 200 -23.34 -13.28 -52.58
CA GLY A 200 -23.58 -11.86 -52.83
C GLY A 200 -22.55 -11.19 -53.75
N GLY A 201 -22.62 -9.85 -53.83
CA GLY A 201 -21.74 -9.06 -54.68
C GLY A 201 -20.35 -8.85 -54.00
N LYS A 202 -19.30 -8.78 -54.82
CA LYS A 202 -17.93 -8.57 -54.30
C LYS A 202 -17.79 -7.29 -53.52
N GLU A 203 -18.41 -6.19 -53.97
CA GLU A 203 -18.37 -4.88 -53.30
C GLU A 203 -19.13 -4.94 -51.96
N ASP A 204 -20.31 -5.57 -51.92
CA ASP A 204 -21.10 -5.74 -50.70
C ASP A 204 -20.35 -6.60 -49.68
N ASN A 205 -19.69 -7.67 -50.11
CA ASN A 205 -18.87 -8.52 -49.26
C ASN A 205 -17.68 -7.78 -48.70
N LEU A 206 -17.05 -6.92 -49.48
CA LEU A 206 -15.94 -6.08 -49.01
C LEU A 206 -16.41 -5.08 -47.91
N LEU A 207 -17.55 -4.44 -48.17
CA LEU A 207 -18.14 -3.50 -47.18
C LEU A 207 -18.59 -4.24 -45.92
N LEU A 208 -19.28 -5.36 -46.03
CA LEU A 208 -19.75 -6.16 -44.90
C LEU A 208 -18.59 -6.69 -44.04
N SER A 209 -17.53 -7.18 -44.68
CA SER A 209 -16.36 -7.70 -43.98
C SER A 209 -15.67 -6.61 -43.19
N ARG A 210 -15.52 -5.40 -43.77
CA ARG A 210 -14.95 -4.23 -43.10
C ARG A 210 -15.84 -3.74 -41.95
N ALA A 211 -17.16 -3.69 -42.14
CA ALA A 211 -18.12 -3.32 -41.11
C ALA A 211 -18.04 -4.26 -39.88
N ARG A 212 -17.93 -5.58 -40.13
CA ARG A 212 -17.76 -6.57 -39.05
C ARG A 212 -16.45 -6.38 -38.28
N ALA A 213 -15.35 -6.15 -38.98
CA ALA A 213 -14.07 -5.85 -38.34
C ALA A 213 -14.14 -4.57 -37.55
N GLN A 214 -14.83 -3.55 -38.08
CA GLN A 214 -15.04 -2.27 -37.39
C GLN A 214 -15.87 -2.43 -36.10
N ALA A 215 -16.95 -3.21 -36.12
CA ALA A 215 -17.77 -3.45 -34.91
C ALA A 215 -16.99 -4.09 -33.79
N VAL A 216 -16.05 -5.01 -34.11
CA VAL A 216 -15.11 -5.54 -33.10
C VAL A 216 -14.17 -4.46 -32.60
N ALA A 217 -13.63 -3.61 -33.48
CA ALA A 217 -12.73 -2.51 -33.09
C ALA A 217 -13.44 -1.52 -32.16
N ASP A 218 -14.65 -1.08 -32.53
CA ASP A 218 -15.46 -0.15 -31.75
C ASP A 218 -15.70 -0.70 -30.32
N THR A 219 -16.02 -1.98 -30.21
CA THR A 219 -16.19 -2.65 -28.92
C THR A 219 -14.91 -2.64 -28.09
N LEU A 220 -13.73 -2.86 -28.70
CA LEU A 220 -12.45 -2.78 -28.00
C LEU A 220 -12.15 -1.35 -27.51
N ILE A 221 -12.48 -0.35 -28.34
CA ILE A 221 -12.31 1.07 -28.01
C ILE A 221 -13.24 1.45 -26.84
N ASP A 222 -14.51 1.07 -26.90
CA ASP A 222 -15.50 1.29 -25.84
C ASP A 222 -15.07 0.69 -24.49
N LEU A 223 -14.35 -0.44 -24.54
CA LEU A 223 -13.78 -1.12 -23.39
C LEU A 223 -12.38 -0.60 -22.98
N GLY A 224 -11.93 0.52 -23.57
CA GLY A 224 -10.76 1.26 -23.12
C GLY A 224 -9.43 0.89 -23.80
N ILE A 225 -9.47 0.26 -24.99
CA ILE A 225 -8.27 0.07 -25.81
C ILE A 225 -8.07 1.31 -26.71
N ASP A 226 -6.84 1.84 -26.74
CA ASP A 226 -6.49 3.00 -27.56
C ASP A 226 -6.67 2.65 -29.05
N GLU A 227 -7.42 3.48 -29.78
CA GLU A 227 -7.69 3.37 -31.22
C GLU A 227 -6.40 3.22 -32.04
N LYS A 228 -5.31 3.90 -31.65
CA LYS A 228 -4.00 3.83 -32.32
C LYS A 228 -3.38 2.43 -32.31
N ARG A 229 -3.88 1.56 -31.44
CA ARG A 229 -3.43 0.16 -31.32
C ARG A 229 -4.26 -0.81 -32.14
N ILE A 230 -5.25 -0.32 -32.91
CA ILE A 230 -6.18 -1.14 -33.65
C ILE A 230 -6.12 -0.74 -35.12
N GLN A 231 -5.91 -1.74 -35.98
CA GLN A 231 -6.03 -1.59 -37.43
C GLN A 231 -7.22 -2.41 -37.91
N VAL A 232 -7.97 -1.92 -38.89
CA VAL A 232 -9.17 -2.57 -39.38
C VAL A 232 -9.07 -2.77 -40.89
N GLU A 233 -9.20 -4.02 -41.31
CA GLU A 233 -9.19 -4.43 -42.73
C GLU A 233 -10.38 -5.30 -43.04
N GLY A 234 -10.91 -5.15 -44.29
CA GLY A 234 -11.96 -6.02 -44.84
C GLY A 234 -11.49 -6.64 -46.14
N TYR A 235 -11.61 -7.92 -46.24
CA TYR A 235 -11.16 -8.68 -47.41
C TYR A 235 -12.30 -9.30 -48.23
N GLY A 236 -13.56 -9.17 -47.81
CA GLY A 236 -14.70 -9.75 -48.48
C GLY A 236 -14.58 -11.29 -48.56
N ASP A 237 -14.86 -11.85 -49.70
CA ASP A 237 -14.79 -13.28 -50.03
C ASP A 237 -13.38 -13.76 -50.43
N GLN A 238 -12.39 -12.86 -50.35
CA GLN A 238 -11.00 -13.23 -50.62
C GLN A 238 -10.45 -14.09 -49.47
N TYR A 239 -9.50 -14.96 -49.81
CA TYR A 239 -8.80 -15.83 -48.85
C TYR A 239 -9.75 -16.79 -48.09
N PRO A 240 -10.55 -17.62 -48.80
CA PRO A 240 -11.38 -18.61 -48.16
C PRO A 240 -10.52 -19.66 -47.43
N VAL A 241 -10.98 -20.11 -46.26
CA VAL A 241 -10.31 -21.15 -45.43
C VAL A 241 -10.95 -22.53 -45.64
N ASP A 242 -12.17 -22.53 -46.21
CA ASP A 242 -12.87 -23.77 -46.57
C ASP A 242 -13.68 -23.56 -47.88
N VAL A 243 -14.20 -24.66 -48.44
CA VAL A 243 -14.97 -24.62 -49.69
C VAL A 243 -16.32 -23.93 -49.51
N ASN A 244 -16.61 -22.95 -50.35
CA ASN A 244 -17.89 -22.21 -50.32
C ASN A 244 -19.12 -23.03 -50.80
N ALA A 245 -18.90 -24.20 -51.37
CA ALA A 245 -19.98 -25.09 -51.85
C ALA A 245 -20.86 -25.64 -50.73
N THR A 246 -20.31 -25.78 -49.50
CA THR A 246 -21.04 -26.35 -48.37
C THR A 246 -21.45 -25.24 -47.39
N GLU A 247 -22.56 -25.46 -46.69
CA GLU A 247 -23.00 -24.51 -45.65
C GLU A 247 -21.94 -24.39 -44.52
N ARG A 248 -21.33 -25.52 -44.13
CA ARG A 248 -20.24 -25.56 -43.14
C ARG A 248 -19.05 -24.75 -43.61
N GLY A 249 -18.61 -24.92 -44.85
CA GLY A 249 -17.47 -24.17 -45.37
C GLY A 249 -17.74 -22.67 -45.47
N ARG A 250 -18.96 -22.29 -45.90
CA ARG A 250 -19.37 -20.89 -45.87
C ARG A 250 -19.35 -20.31 -44.45
N ALA A 251 -19.84 -21.05 -43.45
CA ALA A 251 -19.79 -20.62 -42.04
C ALA A 251 -18.35 -20.43 -41.56
N GLN A 252 -17.39 -21.23 -42.00
CA GLN A 252 -15.98 -21.05 -41.68
C GLN A 252 -15.34 -19.83 -42.38
N ASN A 253 -15.82 -19.53 -43.60
CA ASN A 253 -15.35 -18.36 -44.32
C ASN A 253 -15.90 -17.04 -43.77
N ARG A 254 -17.10 -17.02 -43.18
CA ARG A 254 -17.66 -15.87 -42.43
C ARG A 254 -16.98 -15.77 -41.07
N ARG A 255 -15.86 -15.07 -41.02
CA ARG A 255 -15.03 -14.96 -39.83
C ARG A 255 -14.43 -13.59 -39.67
N VAL A 256 -13.98 -13.29 -38.48
CA VAL A 256 -13.06 -12.17 -38.17
C VAL A 256 -11.79 -12.78 -37.61
N GLU A 257 -10.66 -12.42 -38.18
CA GLU A 257 -9.34 -12.78 -37.68
C GLU A 257 -8.72 -11.56 -36.92
N ILE A 258 -8.16 -11.82 -35.74
CA ILE A 258 -7.42 -10.84 -35.00
C ILE A 258 -5.95 -11.23 -35.02
N VAL A 259 -5.16 -10.45 -35.72
CA VAL A 259 -3.71 -10.65 -35.86
C VAL A 259 -3.00 -9.83 -34.79
N PHE A 260 -2.27 -10.46 -33.92
CA PHE A 260 -1.50 -9.82 -32.87
C PHE A 260 -0.10 -9.45 -33.35
N SER A 261 0.35 -8.29 -32.95
CA SER A 261 1.76 -7.89 -33.09
C SER A 261 2.67 -8.74 -32.17
N ASP A 262 3.95 -8.64 -32.39
CA ASP A 262 4.96 -9.09 -31.43
C ASP A 262 4.96 -8.21 -30.16
N ASP A 263 5.82 -8.53 -29.18
CA ASP A 263 5.96 -7.80 -27.92
C ASP A 263 6.49 -6.36 -28.10
N LYS A 264 7.01 -6.04 -29.29
CA LYS A 264 7.50 -4.72 -29.65
C LYS A 264 6.45 -3.88 -30.37
N GLY A 265 5.26 -4.44 -30.63
CA GLY A 265 4.19 -3.78 -31.34
C GLY A 265 4.30 -3.87 -32.85
N GLN A 266 5.11 -4.78 -33.41
CA GLN A 266 5.28 -4.95 -34.84
C GLN A 266 4.30 -6.02 -35.35
N LEU A 267 3.39 -5.60 -36.24
CA LEU A 267 2.48 -6.51 -36.94
C LEU A 267 3.21 -7.19 -38.10
N GLY A 268 2.92 -8.45 -38.30
CA GLY A 268 3.39 -9.20 -39.47
C GLY A 268 2.77 -8.69 -40.79
N ALA A 269 3.16 -9.30 -41.89
CA ALA A 269 2.71 -8.92 -43.23
C ALA A 269 1.20 -8.80 -43.34
N VAL A 270 0.72 -7.87 -44.16
CA VAL A 270 -0.68 -7.75 -44.59
C VAL A 270 -0.94 -8.81 -45.69
N ARG A 271 -2.16 -9.28 -45.81
CA ARG A 271 -2.54 -10.21 -46.90
C ARG A 271 -2.50 -9.56 -48.27
#